data_f9a6a6f0dd724b8677ff316ec31f7017
#
_entry.id   f9a6a6f0dd724b8677ff316ec31f7017
#
_cell.length_a   1.000
_cell.length_b   1.000
_cell.length_c   1.000
_cell.angle_alpha   90.00
_cell.angle_beta   90.00
_cell.angle_gamma   90.00
#
_symmetry.space_group_name_H-M   'P 1'
#
loop_
_entity.id
_entity.type
_entity.pdbx_description
1 polymer ?
#
loop_
_entity_poly.entity_id
_entity_poly.type
_entity_poly.pdbx_seq_one_letter_code
_entity_poly.pdbx_strand_id
1 'polypeptide(L)'
;MTEVRLGSMIAERCGKGPTVVMIHGLGGTSNTFQPQISALEGFDILRPDLPGAGRSALRPGKPGLKAMAQDVKEMMRAAGISRAHLVGHSMGTLICQYLAADRDFQALSLTLFGAILEPPEAARAGLKDRAVSARRDGMTSIADAVSQASVSVASRKANPVVPAFVRESLMRQDPAGYAAHCEALSGAQAANHAAIACPTLMIAGSDDPVAPVAMAQELKRRITGATVETLSGIGHWMTMEDPQRSADLLRQHLDAAA
;
A
#
# COMPACT_ATOMS: atom_id res chain seq x y z
N MET A 1 9.63 -10.11 15.80
CA MET A 1 8.84 -8.93 15.39
C MET A 1 8.58 -8.11 16.63
N THR A 2 8.82 -6.80 16.57
CA THR A 2 8.66 -5.89 17.71
C THR A 2 7.74 -4.74 17.28
N GLU A 3 6.76 -4.40 18.13
CA GLU A 3 5.98 -3.18 17.96
C GLU A 3 6.86 -1.98 18.36
N VAL A 4 6.88 -0.95 17.52
CA VAL A 4 7.58 0.30 17.76
C VAL A 4 6.64 1.47 17.61
N ARG A 5 6.72 2.45 18.53
CA ARG A 5 5.98 3.69 18.45
C ARG A 5 6.93 4.78 17.97
N LEU A 6 6.62 5.37 16.83
CA LEU A 6 7.44 6.38 16.17
C LEU A 6 6.56 7.61 15.90
N GLY A 7 6.65 8.59 16.79
CA GLY A 7 5.73 9.72 16.80
C GLY A 7 4.29 9.28 17.10
N SER A 8 3.34 9.64 16.24
CA SER A 8 1.93 9.26 16.35
C SER A 8 1.60 7.91 15.70
N MET A 9 2.55 7.32 14.99
CA MET A 9 2.35 6.03 14.30
C MET A 9 2.88 4.86 15.12
N ILE A 10 2.20 3.73 14.97
CA ILE A 10 2.64 2.42 15.43
C ILE A 10 3.10 1.64 14.22
N ALA A 11 4.23 0.98 14.33
CA ALA A 11 4.78 0.13 13.28
C ALA A 11 5.27 -1.20 13.86
N GLU A 12 5.38 -2.19 13.00
CA GLU A 12 6.08 -3.44 13.31
C GLU A 12 7.45 -3.41 12.66
N ARG A 13 8.49 -3.78 13.42
CA ARG A 13 9.86 -3.87 12.92
C ARG A 13 10.43 -5.26 13.18
N CYS A 14 11.13 -5.83 12.21
CA CYS A 14 11.82 -7.10 12.34
C CYS A 14 12.97 -7.20 11.34
N GLY A 15 13.91 -8.10 11.65
CA GLY A 15 15.07 -8.36 10.81
C GLY A 15 16.22 -7.38 11.07
N LYS A 16 17.23 -7.47 10.21
CA LYS A 16 18.45 -6.62 10.19
C LYS A 16 18.96 -6.56 8.76
N GLY A 17 19.61 -5.46 8.39
CA GLY A 17 20.18 -5.27 7.06
C GLY A 17 19.68 -3.97 6.41
N PRO A 18 19.66 -3.88 5.06
CA PRO A 18 19.05 -2.76 4.35
C PRO A 18 17.58 -2.62 4.72
N THR A 19 17.12 -1.38 4.92
CA THR A 19 15.75 -1.15 5.38
C THR A 19 14.74 -1.24 4.24
N VAL A 20 13.64 -1.96 4.48
CA VAL A 20 12.44 -2.04 3.62
C VAL A 20 11.25 -1.46 4.38
N VAL A 21 10.65 -0.39 3.86
CA VAL A 21 9.44 0.22 4.43
C VAL A 21 8.24 -0.19 3.59
N MET A 22 7.25 -0.85 4.24
CA MET A 22 6.11 -1.45 3.54
C MET A 22 4.81 -0.75 3.94
N ILE A 23 4.18 -0.05 3.00
CA ILE A 23 3.04 0.87 3.23
C ILE A 23 1.77 0.25 2.67
N HIS A 24 0.82 -0.04 3.55
CA HIS A 24 -0.48 -0.64 3.23
C HIS A 24 -1.41 0.30 2.46
N GLY A 25 -2.47 -0.27 1.86
CA GLY A 25 -3.53 0.44 1.17
C GLY A 25 -4.71 0.82 2.06
N LEU A 26 -5.77 1.33 1.44
CA LEU A 26 -7.04 1.66 2.08
C LEU A 26 -7.66 0.41 2.74
N GLY A 27 -7.95 0.49 4.03
CA GLY A 27 -8.49 -0.63 4.81
C GLY A 27 -7.46 -1.70 5.20
N GLY A 28 -6.17 -1.48 4.88
CA GLY A 28 -5.07 -2.33 5.30
C GLY A 28 -4.46 -1.90 6.64
N THR A 29 -3.47 -2.67 7.07
CA THR A 29 -2.61 -2.44 8.24
C THR A 29 -1.23 -3.01 7.94
N SER A 30 -0.31 -2.99 8.90
CA SER A 30 0.97 -3.69 8.84
C SER A 30 0.85 -5.16 8.39
N ASN A 31 -0.30 -5.81 8.64
CA ASN A 31 -0.56 -7.20 8.26
C ASN A 31 -0.76 -7.42 6.75
N THR A 32 -0.95 -6.37 5.96
CA THR A 32 -1.10 -6.48 4.49
C THR A 32 0.08 -7.18 3.83
N PHE A 33 1.27 -7.08 4.44
CA PHE A 33 2.51 -7.70 3.91
C PHE A 33 3.01 -8.86 4.77
N GLN A 34 2.20 -9.38 5.68
CA GLN A 34 2.62 -10.49 6.56
C GLN A 34 3.12 -11.73 5.80
N PRO A 35 2.48 -12.15 4.68
CA PRO A 35 2.95 -13.33 3.93
C PRO A 35 4.33 -13.16 3.26
N GLN A 36 4.80 -11.93 3.04
CA GLN A 36 6.08 -11.67 2.38
C GLN A 36 7.28 -11.68 3.33
N ILE A 37 7.04 -11.60 4.65
CA ILE A 37 8.10 -11.37 5.65
C ILE A 37 9.15 -12.48 5.66
N SER A 38 8.73 -13.74 5.55
CA SER A 38 9.67 -14.89 5.58
C SER A 38 10.63 -14.90 4.39
N ALA A 39 10.23 -14.33 3.25
CA ALA A 39 11.09 -14.24 2.06
C ALA A 39 12.11 -13.09 2.15
N LEU A 40 11.99 -12.20 3.13
CA LEU A 40 12.82 -11.00 3.29
C LEU A 40 13.87 -11.16 4.40
N GLU A 41 14.36 -12.38 4.63
CA GLU A 41 15.50 -12.59 5.51
C GLU A 41 16.72 -11.79 5.02
N GLY A 42 17.42 -11.12 5.94
CA GLY A 42 18.55 -10.25 5.63
C GLY A 42 18.18 -8.78 5.42
N PHE A 43 16.89 -8.42 5.51
CA PHE A 43 16.41 -7.04 5.50
C PHE A 43 15.89 -6.60 6.87
N ASP A 44 16.00 -5.31 7.16
CA ASP A 44 15.34 -4.64 8.28
C ASP A 44 13.98 -4.12 7.81
N ILE A 45 12.90 -4.75 8.22
CA ILE A 45 11.55 -4.51 7.70
C ILE A 45 10.78 -3.62 8.66
N LEU A 46 10.25 -2.50 8.17
CA LEU A 46 9.38 -1.58 8.91
C LEU A 46 8.02 -1.48 8.22
N ARG A 47 6.95 -1.83 8.94
CA ARG A 47 5.57 -1.84 8.45
C ARG A 47 4.70 -0.96 9.35
N PRO A 48 4.47 0.31 9.00
CA PRO A 48 3.58 1.18 9.77
C PRO A 48 2.11 0.83 9.55
N ASP A 49 1.31 1.07 10.59
CA ASP A 49 -0.10 1.39 10.43
C ASP A 49 -0.18 2.90 10.13
N LEU A 50 -0.77 3.29 9.00
CA LEU A 50 -0.90 4.71 8.64
C LEU A 50 -1.78 5.47 9.63
N PRO A 51 -1.65 6.80 9.78
CA PRO A 51 -2.48 7.58 10.70
C PRO A 51 -3.98 7.35 10.46
N GLY A 52 -4.70 6.86 11.47
CA GLY A 52 -6.12 6.49 11.38
C GLY A 52 -6.39 5.07 10.92
N ALA A 53 -5.35 4.23 10.75
CA ALA A 53 -5.49 2.81 10.47
C ALA A 53 -4.90 1.96 11.60
N GLY A 54 -5.47 0.77 11.81
CA GLY A 54 -4.97 -0.21 12.75
C GLY A 54 -4.80 0.36 14.16
N ARG A 55 -3.54 0.41 14.65
CA ARG A 55 -3.18 0.88 16.00
C ARG A 55 -2.78 2.36 16.03
N SER A 56 -2.62 3.00 14.87
CA SER A 56 -2.22 4.41 14.78
C SER A 56 -3.41 5.35 14.92
N ALA A 57 -3.28 6.35 15.78
CA ALA A 57 -4.33 7.33 15.98
C ALA A 57 -4.60 8.16 14.71
N LEU A 58 -5.85 8.56 14.51
CA LEU A 58 -6.22 9.48 13.45
C LEU A 58 -5.55 10.84 13.67
N ARG A 59 -4.91 11.37 12.63
CA ARG A 59 -4.35 12.71 12.63
C ARG A 59 -5.45 13.76 12.68
N PRO A 60 -5.33 14.82 13.49
CA PRO A 60 -6.25 15.95 13.46
C PRO A 60 -6.28 16.66 12.09
N GLY A 61 -7.44 17.17 11.70
CA GLY A 61 -7.63 17.89 10.43
C GLY A 61 -8.08 16.98 9.28
N LYS A 62 -7.82 17.42 8.03
CA LYS A 62 -8.12 16.66 6.79
C LYS A 62 -6.82 16.39 6.03
N PRO A 63 -6.05 15.42 6.46
CA PRO A 63 -4.79 15.13 5.78
C PRO A 63 -5.05 14.54 4.40
N GLY A 64 -4.36 15.06 3.37
CA GLY A 64 -4.25 14.40 2.09
C GLY A 64 -3.12 13.36 2.06
N LEU A 65 -3.02 12.56 0.99
CA LEU A 65 -1.97 11.54 0.89
C LEU A 65 -0.54 12.12 0.93
N LYS A 66 -0.31 13.33 0.47
CA LYS A 66 1.00 14.00 0.59
C LYS A 66 1.37 14.28 2.06
N ALA A 67 0.39 14.63 2.89
CA ALA A 67 0.61 14.79 4.33
C ALA A 67 0.91 13.44 5.01
N MET A 68 0.23 12.36 4.60
CA MET A 68 0.55 11.01 5.09
C MET A 68 1.96 10.57 4.65
N ALA A 69 2.40 10.91 3.44
CA ALA A 69 3.77 10.67 3.01
C ALA A 69 4.79 11.42 3.89
N GLN A 70 4.48 12.65 4.27
CA GLN A 70 5.31 13.41 5.21
C GLN A 70 5.34 12.75 6.61
N ASP A 71 4.21 12.26 7.12
CA ASP A 71 4.16 11.52 8.39
C ASP A 71 5.04 10.26 8.34
N VAL A 72 4.99 9.51 7.22
CA VAL A 72 5.87 8.34 7.00
C VAL A 72 7.34 8.76 6.95
N LYS A 73 7.67 9.85 6.27
CA LYS A 73 9.04 10.39 6.21
C LYS A 73 9.55 10.79 7.61
N GLU A 74 8.73 11.43 8.43
CA GLU A 74 9.05 11.79 9.81
C GLU A 74 9.22 10.55 10.69
N MET A 75 8.36 9.55 10.53
CA MET A 75 8.51 8.25 11.18
C MET A 75 9.84 7.58 10.83
N MET A 76 10.22 7.54 9.56
CA MET A 76 11.49 6.99 9.12
C MET A 76 12.68 7.73 9.74
N ARG A 77 12.63 9.07 9.77
CA ARG A 77 13.66 9.89 10.43
C ARG A 77 13.77 9.59 11.92
N ALA A 78 12.64 9.46 12.62
CA ALA A 78 12.61 9.09 14.05
C ALA A 78 13.16 7.69 14.31
N ALA A 79 13.06 6.78 13.32
CA ALA A 79 13.64 5.44 13.35
C ALA A 79 15.13 5.40 12.93
N GLY A 80 15.74 6.55 12.62
CA GLY A 80 17.11 6.63 12.11
C GLY A 80 17.29 6.18 10.66
N ILE A 81 16.21 6.15 9.88
CA ILE A 81 16.19 5.68 8.49
C ILE A 81 16.29 6.89 7.56
N SER A 82 17.43 7.05 6.88
CA SER A 82 17.67 8.10 5.88
C SER A 82 17.50 7.61 4.44
N ARG A 83 17.56 6.29 4.23
CA ARG A 83 17.37 5.62 2.94
C ARG A 83 16.67 4.29 3.14
N ALA A 84 15.81 3.89 2.20
CA ALA A 84 15.11 2.61 2.27
C ALA A 84 14.62 2.15 0.90
N HIS A 85 14.39 0.85 0.77
CA HIS A 85 13.49 0.30 -0.24
C HIS A 85 12.05 0.63 0.15
N LEU A 86 11.26 1.13 -0.78
CA LEU A 86 9.85 1.47 -0.57
C LEU A 86 8.95 0.43 -1.22
N VAL A 87 8.05 -0.14 -0.45
CA VAL A 87 7.06 -1.12 -0.92
C VAL A 87 5.67 -0.60 -0.60
N GLY A 88 4.81 -0.47 -1.58
CA GLY A 88 3.44 0.02 -1.40
C GLY A 88 2.40 -0.94 -1.94
N HIS A 89 1.21 -0.96 -1.31
CA HIS A 89 0.03 -1.62 -1.84
C HIS A 89 -1.09 -0.59 -2.04
N SER A 90 -1.73 -0.59 -3.23
CA SER A 90 -2.91 0.25 -3.51
C SER A 90 -2.67 1.74 -3.17
N MET A 91 -3.45 2.34 -2.28
CA MET A 91 -3.24 3.71 -1.78
C MET A 91 -1.81 3.95 -1.31
N GLY A 92 -1.18 2.97 -0.67
CA GLY A 92 0.21 3.05 -0.23
C GLY A 92 1.20 3.21 -1.39
N THR A 93 0.84 2.80 -2.61
CA THR A 93 1.68 3.01 -3.79
C THR A 93 1.84 4.48 -4.13
N LEU A 94 0.79 5.30 -3.97
CA LEU A 94 0.89 6.76 -4.16
C LEU A 94 1.78 7.41 -3.09
N ILE A 95 1.67 6.98 -1.83
CA ILE A 95 2.55 7.45 -0.75
C ILE A 95 4.00 7.12 -1.07
N CYS A 96 4.30 5.89 -1.51
CA CYS A 96 5.64 5.49 -1.93
C CYS A 96 6.15 6.31 -3.13
N GLN A 97 5.30 6.60 -4.11
CA GLN A 97 5.66 7.45 -5.27
C GLN A 97 6.00 8.89 -4.83
N TYR A 98 5.23 9.47 -3.89
CA TYR A 98 5.57 10.80 -3.35
C TYR A 98 6.90 10.80 -2.63
N LEU A 99 7.19 9.77 -1.82
CA LEU A 99 8.47 9.62 -1.11
C LEU A 99 9.64 9.40 -2.08
N ALA A 100 9.46 8.56 -3.11
CA ALA A 100 10.49 8.29 -4.10
C ALA A 100 10.81 9.50 -5.01
N ALA A 101 9.83 10.41 -5.18
CA ALA A 101 10.00 11.67 -5.92
C ALA A 101 10.55 12.81 -5.05
N ASP A 102 10.68 12.60 -3.74
CA ASP A 102 11.16 13.62 -2.79
C ASP A 102 12.69 13.63 -2.77
N ARG A 103 13.29 14.76 -3.09
CA ARG A 103 14.75 14.93 -3.15
C ARG A 103 15.45 14.83 -1.79
N ASP A 104 14.71 15.02 -0.69
CA ASP A 104 15.25 14.93 0.68
C ASP A 104 15.19 13.51 1.25
N PHE A 105 14.80 12.52 0.46
CA PHE A 105 14.77 11.13 0.84
C PHE A 105 15.39 10.25 -0.24
N GLN A 106 16.27 9.32 0.15
CA GLN A 106 16.89 8.39 -0.77
C GLN A 106 16.08 7.08 -0.85
N ALA A 107 15.22 6.95 -1.87
CA ALA A 107 14.63 5.66 -2.20
C ALA A 107 15.67 4.77 -2.88
N LEU A 108 15.95 3.58 -2.32
CA LEU A 108 16.85 2.59 -2.89
C LEU A 108 16.20 1.83 -4.04
N SER A 109 14.93 1.46 -3.88
CA SER A 109 14.06 0.92 -4.92
C SER A 109 12.60 1.20 -4.59
N LEU A 110 11.72 0.99 -5.56
CA LEU A 110 10.28 1.18 -5.44
C LEU A 110 9.55 -0.05 -5.97
N THR A 111 8.78 -0.74 -5.10
CA THR A 111 7.91 -1.85 -5.49
C THR A 111 6.45 -1.49 -5.22
N LEU A 112 5.61 -1.59 -6.25
CA LEU A 112 4.22 -1.13 -6.21
C LEU A 112 3.26 -2.29 -6.53
N PHE A 113 2.56 -2.79 -5.53
CA PHE A 113 1.50 -3.79 -5.67
C PHE A 113 0.16 -3.10 -5.93
N GLY A 114 -0.46 -3.34 -7.10
CA GLY A 114 -1.69 -2.65 -7.48
C GLY A 114 -1.45 -1.13 -7.58
N ALA A 115 -0.52 -0.73 -8.43
CA ALA A 115 -0.02 0.63 -8.55
C ALA A 115 -1.11 1.61 -9.01
N ILE A 116 -1.33 2.67 -8.25
CA ILE A 116 -2.28 3.74 -8.57
C ILE A 116 -1.50 4.95 -9.12
N LEU A 117 -1.87 5.39 -10.33
CA LEU A 117 -1.38 6.64 -10.92
C LEU A 117 -2.03 7.84 -10.23
N GLU A 118 -3.34 7.90 -10.30
CA GLU A 118 -4.26 8.75 -9.55
C GLU A 118 -5.68 8.17 -9.71
N PRO A 119 -6.60 8.42 -8.76
CA PRO A 119 -7.96 7.91 -8.90
C PRO A 119 -8.68 8.62 -10.07
N PRO A 120 -9.30 7.88 -11.00
CA PRO A 120 -10.16 8.47 -12.02
C PRO A 120 -11.42 9.10 -11.37
N GLU A 121 -12.08 10.03 -12.07
CA GLU A 121 -13.18 10.82 -11.51
C GLU A 121 -14.31 9.96 -10.92
N ALA A 122 -14.68 8.87 -11.59
CA ALA A 122 -15.69 7.95 -11.07
C ALA A 122 -15.29 7.30 -9.74
N ALA A 123 -14.00 6.94 -9.59
CA ALA A 123 -13.48 6.41 -8.33
C ALA A 123 -13.43 7.48 -7.24
N ARG A 124 -13.14 8.74 -7.57
CA ARG A 124 -13.15 9.87 -6.62
C ARG A 124 -14.53 10.06 -6.00
N ALA A 125 -15.60 10.02 -6.80
CA ALA A 125 -16.98 10.11 -6.32
C ALA A 125 -17.31 8.94 -5.40
N GLY A 126 -17.05 7.70 -5.83
CA GLY A 126 -17.29 6.50 -5.01
C GLY A 126 -16.51 6.48 -3.68
N LEU A 127 -15.29 7.03 -3.64
CA LEU A 127 -14.53 7.18 -2.41
C LEU A 127 -15.16 8.18 -1.44
N LYS A 128 -15.70 9.31 -1.93
CA LYS A 128 -16.42 10.29 -1.10
C LYS A 128 -17.70 9.67 -0.51
N ASP A 129 -18.47 8.97 -1.32
CA ASP A 129 -19.69 8.28 -0.86
C ASP A 129 -19.36 7.21 0.19
N ARG A 130 -18.28 6.46 -0.02
CA ARG A 130 -17.79 5.46 0.94
C ARG A 130 -17.35 6.09 2.27
N ALA A 131 -16.72 7.27 2.24
CA ALA A 131 -16.38 8.00 3.44
C ALA A 131 -17.62 8.41 4.25
N VAL A 132 -18.69 8.86 3.59
CA VAL A 132 -19.97 9.19 4.23
C VAL A 132 -20.59 7.94 4.84
N SER A 133 -20.65 6.83 4.06
CA SER A 133 -21.23 5.56 4.54
C SER A 133 -20.44 5.00 5.73
N ALA A 134 -19.11 5.06 5.71
CA ALA A 134 -18.30 4.59 6.82
C ALA A 134 -18.64 5.32 8.14
N ARG A 135 -18.75 6.65 8.10
CA ARG A 135 -19.10 7.44 9.29
C ARG A 135 -20.53 7.21 9.78
N ARG A 136 -21.46 7.01 8.87
CA ARG A 136 -22.89 6.85 9.20
C ARG A 136 -23.22 5.43 9.65
N ASP A 137 -22.76 4.42 8.90
CA ASP A 137 -23.24 3.04 8.98
C ASP A 137 -22.16 2.07 9.52
N GLY A 138 -20.92 2.56 9.71
CA GLY A 138 -19.78 1.72 10.10
C GLY A 138 -19.20 0.91 8.95
N MET A 139 -18.42 -0.13 9.28
CA MET A 139 -17.57 -0.81 8.31
C MET A 139 -18.16 -2.08 7.69
N THR A 140 -19.24 -2.63 8.24
CA THR A 140 -19.73 -3.97 7.86
C THR A 140 -20.06 -4.10 6.38
N SER A 141 -20.95 -3.24 5.86
CA SER A 141 -21.36 -3.27 4.45
C SER A 141 -20.20 -2.96 3.49
N ILE A 142 -19.30 -2.09 3.90
CA ILE A 142 -18.09 -1.75 3.13
C ILE A 142 -17.15 -2.96 3.06
N ALA A 143 -16.94 -3.64 4.20
CA ALA A 143 -16.08 -4.81 4.27
C ALA A 143 -16.63 -5.97 3.41
N ASP A 144 -17.94 -6.20 3.45
CA ASP A 144 -18.62 -7.20 2.63
C ASP A 144 -18.45 -6.89 1.13
N ALA A 145 -18.74 -5.65 0.71
CA ALA A 145 -18.66 -5.25 -0.68
C ALA A 145 -17.21 -5.31 -1.21
N VAL A 146 -16.23 -4.76 -0.47
CA VAL A 146 -14.84 -4.71 -0.91
C VAL A 146 -14.22 -6.11 -0.97
N SER A 147 -14.43 -6.97 0.03
CA SER A 147 -13.88 -8.33 0.03
C SER A 147 -14.39 -9.17 -1.14
N GLN A 148 -15.61 -8.91 -1.62
CA GLN A 148 -16.18 -9.57 -2.78
C GLN A 148 -15.70 -8.97 -4.11
N ALA A 149 -15.58 -7.65 -4.20
CA ALA A 149 -15.27 -6.98 -5.45
C ALA A 149 -13.76 -6.93 -5.77
N SER A 150 -12.89 -6.88 -4.77
CA SER A 150 -11.45 -6.65 -4.96
C SER A 150 -10.60 -7.92 -4.99
N VAL A 151 -11.11 -9.05 -4.52
CA VAL A 151 -10.45 -10.37 -4.63
C VAL A 151 -10.96 -11.07 -5.89
N SER A 152 -10.08 -11.68 -6.67
CA SER A 152 -10.47 -12.38 -7.91
C SER A 152 -11.46 -13.53 -7.63
N VAL A 153 -12.28 -13.86 -8.62
CA VAL A 153 -13.22 -14.99 -8.52
C VAL A 153 -12.45 -16.30 -8.31
N ALA A 154 -11.32 -16.47 -8.99
CA ALA A 154 -10.46 -17.63 -8.86
C ALA A 154 -9.93 -17.78 -7.43
N SER A 155 -9.37 -16.72 -6.87
CA SER A 155 -8.83 -16.69 -5.50
C SER A 155 -9.89 -16.98 -4.46
N ARG A 156 -11.09 -16.36 -4.58
CA ARG A 156 -12.20 -16.63 -3.65
C ARG A 156 -12.65 -18.09 -3.62
N LYS A 157 -12.61 -18.76 -4.79
CA LYS A 157 -12.94 -20.19 -4.89
C LYS A 157 -11.83 -21.09 -4.37
N ALA A 158 -10.57 -20.76 -4.66
CA ALA A 158 -9.43 -21.58 -4.31
C ALA A 158 -9.05 -21.46 -2.81
N ASN A 159 -9.17 -20.26 -2.24
CA ASN A 159 -8.77 -20.01 -0.85
C ASN A 159 -9.73 -19.00 -0.18
N PRO A 160 -10.77 -19.49 0.54
CA PRO A 160 -11.73 -18.64 1.22
C PRO A 160 -11.15 -17.82 2.38
N VAL A 161 -9.92 -18.12 2.82
CA VAL A 161 -9.22 -17.33 3.85
C VAL A 161 -8.87 -15.94 3.32
N VAL A 162 -8.59 -15.79 2.02
CA VAL A 162 -8.22 -14.49 1.44
C VAL A 162 -9.36 -13.47 1.57
N PRO A 163 -10.59 -13.71 1.04
CA PRO A 163 -11.67 -12.75 1.23
C PRO A 163 -12.06 -12.57 2.71
N ALA A 164 -11.92 -13.60 3.55
CA ALA A 164 -12.15 -13.49 4.99
C ALA A 164 -11.13 -12.55 5.65
N PHE A 165 -9.84 -12.65 5.30
CA PHE A 165 -8.80 -11.74 5.77
C PHE A 165 -9.08 -10.29 5.33
N VAL A 166 -9.42 -10.08 4.05
CA VAL A 166 -9.73 -8.74 3.52
C VAL A 166 -10.93 -8.13 4.26
N ARG A 167 -11.97 -8.94 4.46
CA ARG A 167 -13.16 -8.53 5.22
C ARG A 167 -12.81 -8.14 6.65
N GLU A 168 -12.06 -8.99 7.36
CA GLU A 168 -11.65 -8.74 8.76
C GLU A 168 -10.77 -7.49 8.87
N SER A 169 -9.81 -7.30 7.95
CA SER A 169 -8.96 -6.11 7.92
C SER A 169 -9.78 -4.82 7.84
N LEU A 170 -10.82 -4.82 7.00
CA LEU A 170 -11.74 -3.68 6.84
C LEU A 170 -12.67 -3.51 8.06
N MET A 171 -13.22 -4.61 8.60
CA MET A 171 -14.11 -4.58 9.76
C MET A 171 -13.44 -3.96 10.99
N ARG A 172 -12.12 -4.13 11.14
CA ARG A 172 -11.35 -3.62 12.28
C ARG A 172 -10.92 -2.17 12.16
N GLN A 173 -11.17 -1.51 11.01
CA GLN A 173 -10.86 -0.10 10.87
C GLN A 173 -11.78 0.77 11.73
N ASP A 174 -11.22 1.82 12.31
CA ASP A 174 -12.02 2.92 12.84
C ASP A 174 -12.76 3.60 11.68
N PRO A 175 -14.10 3.74 11.74
CA PRO A 175 -14.87 4.33 10.64
C PRO A 175 -14.45 5.76 10.27
N ALA A 176 -14.03 6.58 11.24
CA ALA A 176 -13.57 7.94 10.99
C ALA A 176 -12.20 7.93 10.32
N GLY A 177 -11.29 7.04 10.75
CA GLY A 177 -9.98 6.82 10.14
C GLY A 177 -10.09 6.33 8.69
N TYR A 178 -10.92 5.32 8.45
CA TYR A 178 -11.18 4.81 7.10
C TYR A 178 -11.78 5.88 6.18
N ALA A 179 -12.75 6.65 6.68
CA ALA A 179 -13.35 7.75 5.93
C ALA A 179 -12.32 8.84 5.59
N ALA A 180 -11.43 9.20 6.51
CA ALA A 180 -10.35 10.15 6.25
C ALA A 180 -9.40 9.65 5.15
N HIS A 181 -9.09 8.35 5.11
CA HIS A 181 -8.31 7.74 4.03
C HIS A 181 -9.04 7.77 2.69
N CYS A 182 -10.35 7.50 2.66
CA CYS A 182 -11.17 7.64 1.45
C CYS A 182 -11.13 9.07 0.91
N GLU A 183 -11.30 10.08 1.78
CA GLU A 183 -11.23 11.50 1.41
C GLU A 183 -9.83 11.87 0.91
N ALA A 184 -8.77 11.44 1.60
CA ALA A 184 -7.40 11.67 1.20
C ALA A 184 -7.09 11.08 -0.18
N LEU A 185 -7.53 9.84 -0.44
CA LEU A 185 -7.36 9.18 -1.72
C LEU A 185 -8.20 9.86 -2.81
N SER A 186 -9.44 10.26 -2.52
CA SER A 186 -10.31 10.94 -3.49
C SER A 186 -9.71 12.27 -3.99
N GLY A 187 -8.93 12.95 -3.15
CA GLY A 187 -8.22 14.19 -3.48
C GLY A 187 -6.82 14.00 -4.05
N ALA A 188 -6.33 12.75 -4.15
CA ALA A 188 -4.96 12.48 -4.54
C ALA A 188 -4.68 12.89 -5.99
N GLN A 189 -3.46 13.37 -6.22
CA GLN A 189 -2.92 13.74 -7.54
C GLN A 189 -1.72 12.84 -7.85
N ALA A 190 -1.40 12.69 -9.11
CA ALA A 190 -0.20 11.97 -9.55
C ALA A 190 1.07 12.54 -8.90
N ALA A 191 2.05 11.69 -8.64
CA ALA A 191 3.38 12.11 -8.21
C ALA A 191 4.16 12.74 -9.37
N ASN A 192 5.26 13.41 -9.05
CA ASN A 192 6.23 13.82 -10.07
C ASN A 192 7.08 12.60 -10.50
N HIS A 193 6.54 11.81 -11.42
CA HIS A 193 7.15 10.55 -11.86
C HIS A 193 8.52 10.74 -12.49
N ALA A 194 8.76 11.88 -13.15
CA ALA A 194 10.06 12.20 -13.75
C ALA A 194 11.18 12.41 -12.69
N ALA A 195 10.82 12.64 -11.44
CA ALA A 195 11.77 12.75 -10.33
C ALA A 195 12.08 11.40 -9.66
N ILE A 196 11.37 10.31 -10.01
CA ILE A 196 11.64 8.98 -9.49
C ILE A 196 12.81 8.38 -10.27
N ALA A 197 13.97 8.26 -9.61
CA ALA A 197 15.21 7.81 -10.23
C ALA A 197 15.66 6.39 -9.80
N CYS A 198 14.99 5.81 -8.79
CA CYS A 198 15.34 4.48 -8.30
C CYS A 198 14.74 3.36 -9.17
N PRO A 199 15.34 2.15 -9.17
CA PRO A 199 14.76 0.97 -9.80
C PRO A 199 13.31 0.79 -9.33
N THR A 200 12.38 0.59 -10.28
CA THR A 200 10.95 0.53 -9.99
C THR A 200 10.33 -0.73 -10.60
N LEU A 201 9.64 -1.52 -9.76
CA LEU A 201 8.85 -2.68 -10.15
C LEU A 201 7.38 -2.43 -9.80
N MET A 202 6.49 -2.64 -10.75
CA MET A 202 5.04 -2.70 -10.52
C MET A 202 4.56 -4.13 -10.66
N ILE A 203 3.78 -4.60 -9.68
CA ILE A 203 3.16 -5.92 -9.69
C ILE A 203 1.64 -5.70 -9.77
N ALA A 204 1.03 -6.18 -10.85
CA ALA A 204 -0.38 -5.98 -11.15
C ALA A 204 -1.11 -7.32 -11.25
N GLY A 205 -2.33 -7.40 -10.72
CA GLY A 205 -3.21 -8.54 -10.96
C GLY A 205 -3.97 -8.38 -12.28
N SER A 206 -4.12 -9.46 -13.07
CA SER A 206 -4.87 -9.39 -14.33
C SER A 206 -6.35 -9.09 -14.12
N ASP A 207 -6.89 -9.49 -12.97
CA ASP A 207 -8.30 -9.37 -12.60
C ASP A 207 -8.52 -8.25 -11.55
N ASP A 208 -7.56 -7.32 -11.41
CA ASP A 208 -7.65 -6.20 -10.48
C ASP A 208 -8.58 -5.09 -11.03
N PRO A 209 -9.77 -4.88 -10.42
CA PRO A 209 -10.71 -3.85 -10.87
C PRO A 209 -10.37 -2.46 -10.32
N VAL A 210 -9.45 -2.36 -9.33
CA VAL A 210 -9.11 -1.11 -8.64
C VAL A 210 -7.92 -0.44 -9.30
N ALA A 211 -6.86 -1.22 -9.59
CA ALA A 211 -5.64 -0.78 -10.25
C ALA A 211 -5.34 -1.69 -11.47
N PRO A 212 -6.10 -1.53 -12.57
CA PRO A 212 -5.94 -2.38 -13.76
C PRO A 212 -4.52 -2.35 -14.31
N VAL A 213 -4.09 -3.43 -14.97
CA VAL A 213 -2.77 -3.55 -15.62
C VAL A 213 -2.45 -2.34 -16.50
N ALA A 214 -3.44 -1.76 -17.17
CA ALA A 214 -3.29 -0.55 -17.99
C ALA A 214 -2.74 0.65 -17.20
N MET A 215 -3.09 0.77 -15.91
CA MET A 215 -2.58 1.84 -15.04
C MET A 215 -1.09 1.63 -14.73
N ALA A 216 -0.65 0.40 -14.46
CA ALA A 216 0.76 0.06 -14.29
C ALA A 216 1.56 0.29 -15.58
N GLN A 217 0.99 -0.03 -16.75
CA GLN A 217 1.62 0.25 -18.05
C GLN A 217 1.75 1.76 -18.33
N GLU A 218 0.78 2.56 -17.90
CA GLU A 218 0.89 4.03 -17.99
C GLU A 218 1.98 4.57 -17.07
N LEU A 219 2.08 4.09 -15.83
CA LEU A 219 3.15 4.44 -14.91
C LEU A 219 4.53 4.04 -15.44
N LYS A 220 4.66 2.86 -16.07
CA LYS A 220 5.90 2.43 -16.74
C LYS A 220 6.37 3.43 -17.79
N ARG A 221 5.46 4.05 -18.54
CA ARG A 221 5.82 5.10 -19.51
C ARG A 221 6.33 6.39 -18.87
N ARG A 222 5.94 6.66 -17.62
CA ARG A 222 6.26 7.89 -16.88
C ARG A 222 7.49 7.79 -15.98
N ILE A 223 7.87 6.57 -15.56
CA ILE A 223 9.00 6.31 -14.68
C ILE A 223 10.09 5.61 -15.49
N THR A 224 11.23 6.28 -15.66
CA THR A 224 12.35 5.74 -16.45
C THR A 224 12.87 4.44 -15.83
N GLY A 225 13.03 3.40 -16.65
CA GLY A 225 13.56 2.10 -16.23
C GLY A 225 12.58 1.23 -15.44
N ALA A 226 11.32 1.67 -15.27
CA ALA A 226 10.33 0.87 -14.57
C ALA A 226 9.91 -0.38 -15.33
N THR A 227 9.62 -1.45 -14.58
CA THR A 227 9.14 -2.74 -15.09
C THR A 227 7.76 -3.08 -14.54
N VAL A 228 7.03 -3.93 -15.26
CA VAL A 228 5.70 -4.42 -14.85
C VAL A 228 5.67 -5.92 -14.94
N GLU A 229 5.27 -6.57 -13.86
CA GLU A 229 4.93 -7.98 -13.78
C GLU A 229 3.43 -8.14 -13.58
N THR A 230 2.82 -9.07 -14.33
CA THR A 230 1.38 -9.32 -14.23
C THR A 230 1.12 -10.71 -13.68
N LEU A 231 0.34 -10.80 -12.62
CA LEU A 231 -0.11 -12.04 -12.00
C LEU A 231 -1.45 -12.44 -12.60
N SER A 232 -1.48 -13.56 -13.34
CA SER A 232 -2.68 -14.03 -14.03
C SER A 232 -3.73 -14.56 -13.06
N GLY A 233 -5.01 -14.18 -13.24
CA GLY A 233 -6.13 -14.62 -12.40
C GLY A 233 -6.15 -14.03 -10.99
N ILE A 234 -5.33 -13.01 -10.71
CA ILE A 234 -5.17 -12.38 -9.40
C ILE A 234 -5.86 -11.02 -9.41
N GLY A 235 -6.58 -10.71 -8.33
CA GLY A 235 -7.25 -9.43 -8.10
C GLY A 235 -6.34 -8.39 -7.44
N HIS A 236 -6.95 -7.56 -6.60
CA HIS A 236 -6.28 -6.39 -6.00
C HIS A 236 -5.37 -6.73 -4.81
N TRP A 237 -5.60 -7.87 -4.14
CA TRP A 237 -4.87 -8.27 -2.93
C TRP A 237 -3.76 -9.30 -3.26
N MET A 238 -2.92 -8.99 -4.26
CA MET A 238 -1.91 -9.92 -4.77
C MET A 238 -0.96 -10.44 -3.68
N THR A 239 -0.68 -9.66 -2.64
CA THR A 239 0.12 -10.09 -1.47
C THR A 239 -0.53 -11.24 -0.68
N MET A 240 -1.85 -11.40 -0.79
CA MET A 240 -2.66 -12.43 -0.13
C MET A 240 -3.18 -13.49 -1.11
N GLU A 241 -3.49 -13.10 -2.35
CA GLU A 241 -4.05 -13.98 -3.37
C GLU A 241 -3.00 -14.91 -3.97
N ASP A 242 -1.78 -14.41 -4.19
CA ASP A 242 -0.61 -15.18 -4.60
C ASP A 242 0.62 -14.75 -3.77
N PRO A 243 0.68 -15.17 -2.50
CA PRO A 243 1.70 -14.70 -1.57
C PRO A 243 3.11 -15.14 -1.97
N GLN A 244 3.25 -16.35 -2.54
CA GLN A 244 4.56 -16.88 -2.93
C GLN A 244 5.14 -16.10 -4.11
N ARG A 245 4.39 -15.96 -5.20
CA ARG A 245 4.86 -15.22 -6.38
C ARG A 245 5.09 -13.75 -6.07
N SER A 246 4.24 -13.14 -5.26
CA SER A 246 4.41 -11.77 -4.74
C SER A 246 5.70 -11.60 -3.96
N ALA A 247 6.03 -12.58 -3.09
CA ALA A 247 7.24 -12.57 -2.29
C ALA A 247 8.50 -12.77 -3.15
N ASP A 248 8.46 -13.71 -4.11
CA ASP A 248 9.59 -14.00 -5.00
C ASP A 248 9.96 -12.79 -5.87
N LEU A 249 8.96 -12.13 -6.46
CA LEU A 249 9.16 -10.93 -7.29
C LEU A 249 9.71 -9.77 -6.44
N LEU A 250 9.16 -9.57 -5.25
CA LEU A 250 9.66 -8.55 -4.32
C LEU A 250 11.11 -8.83 -3.95
N ARG A 251 11.44 -10.06 -3.52
CA ARG A 251 12.80 -10.45 -3.14
C ARG A 251 13.80 -10.23 -4.27
N GLN A 252 13.48 -10.72 -5.48
CA GLN A 252 14.32 -10.53 -6.67
C GLN A 252 14.60 -9.06 -6.97
N HIS A 253 13.58 -8.20 -6.84
CA HIS A 253 13.74 -6.77 -7.08
C HIS A 253 14.60 -6.08 -6.02
N LEU A 254 14.45 -6.45 -4.75
CA LEU A 254 15.25 -5.90 -3.67
C LEU A 254 16.73 -6.31 -3.80
N ASP A 255 17.01 -7.59 -4.13
CA ASP A 255 18.37 -8.10 -4.31
C ASP A 255 19.07 -7.44 -5.50
N ALA A 256 18.34 -7.14 -6.57
CA ALA A 256 18.90 -6.46 -7.76
C ALA A 256 19.18 -4.96 -7.53
N ALA A 257 18.61 -4.37 -6.48
CA ALA A 257 18.74 -2.95 -6.14
C ALA A 257 19.63 -2.71 -4.89
N ALA A 258 20.22 -3.76 -4.34
CA ALA A 258 21.06 -3.72 -3.13
C ALA A 258 22.49 -3.23 -3.40
#